data_c1a238830350f495d1bfbaee4b910d43
#
_entry.id   c1a238830350f495d1bfbaee4b910d43
#
_cell.length_a   1.000
_cell.length_b   1.000
_cell.length_c   1.000
_cell.angle_alpha   90.00
_cell.angle_beta   90.00
_cell.angle_gamma   90.00
#
_symmetry.space_group_name_H-M   'P 1'
#
loop_
_entity.id
_entity.type
_entity.pdbx_description
1 polymer ?
#
loop_
_entity_poly.entity_id
_entity_poly.type
_entity_poly.pdbx_seq_one_letter_code
_entity_poly.pdbx_strand_id
1 'polypeptide(L)'
;MQYFEKQGNALIFRQDGETVRVEPWQKDSLRVRGTLLSEIEEGSIALLDPEPMEAEIELVDELKATIKNGKIQAVLELQPWGQKLRITFLNQKGEVLLSEIANGGALCLRAHDYRALKGGAYQLKVSFDSNPDEKIYGMG
;
A
#
# COMPACT_ATOMS: atom_id res chain seq x y z
N MET A 1 17.97 -2.99 -9.74
CA MET A 1 16.96 -3.87 -9.12
C MET A 1 15.58 -3.26 -9.32
N GLN A 2 14.63 -4.05 -9.74
CA GLN A 2 13.28 -3.56 -10.01
C GLN A 2 12.39 -3.87 -8.81
N TYR A 3 11.92 -2.82 -8.14
CA TYR A 3 11.04 -2.95 -6.98
C TYR A 3 9.56 -2.96 -7.38
N PHE A 4 9.21 -2.31 -8.46
CA PHE A 4 7.83 -2.13 -8.90
C PHE A 4 7.57 -2.87 -10.20
N GLU A 5 6.40 -3.49 -10.28
CA GLU A 5 5.95 -4.24 -11.45
C GLU A 5 4.46 -4.00 -11.68
N LYS A 6 4.08 -3.87 -12.94
CA LYS A 6 2.67 -3.85 -13.32
C LYS A 6 2.23 -5.27 -13.65
N GLN A 7 1.21 -5.75 -12.96
CA GLN A 7 0.66 -7.09 -13.19
C GLN A 7 -0.86 -6.98 -13.39
N GLY A 8 -1.28 -7.02 -14.66
CA GLY A 8 -2.67 -6.75 -15.00
C GLY A 8 -3.07 -5.33 -14.56
N ASN A 9 -4.09 -5.22 -13.73
CA ASN A 9 -4.55 -3.95 -13.17
C ASN A 9 -3.92 -3.63 -11.81
N ALA A 10 -2.94 -4.42 -11.38
CA ALA A 10 -2.33 -4.25 -10.08
C ALA A 10 -0.91 -3.71 -10.19
N LEU A 11 -0.54 -2.89 -9.23
CA LEU A 11 0.84 -2.46 -9.01
C LEU A 11 1.42 -3.31 -7.89
N ILE A 12 2.51 -3.98 -8.19
CA ILE A 12 3.19 -4.89 -7.25
C ILE A 12 4.51 -4.28 -6.83
N PHE A 13 4.75 -4.28 -5.54
CA PHE A 13 6.02 -3.90 -4.94
C PHE A 13 6.64 -5.11 -4.23
N ARG A 14 7.95 -5.32 -4.41
CA ARG A 14 8.69 -6.39 -3.74
C ARG A 14 10.02 -5.88 -3.21
N GLN A 15 10.26 -6.12 -1.94
CA GLN A 15 11.53 -5.81 -1.30
C GLN A 15 11.68 -6.61 0.00
N ASP A 16 12.87 -7.19 0.22
CA ASP A 16 13.25 -7.84 1.49
C ASP A 16 12.20 -8.83 2.02
N GLY A 17 11.61 -9.62 1.12
CA GLY A 17 10.59 -10.59 1.48
C GLY A 17 9.17 -10.05 1.54
N GLU A 18 8.98 -8.74 1.56
CA GLU A 18 7.66 -8.14 1.52
C GLU A 18 7.14 -8.07 0.08
N THR A 19 5.88 -8.42 -0.10
CA THR A 19 5.14 -8.17 -1.34
C THR A 19 3.92 -7.34 -1.00
N VAL A 20 3.77 -6.20 -1.69
CA VAL A 20 2.61 -5.32 -1.56
C VAL A 20 1.90 -5.25 -2.89
N ARG A 21 0.59 -5.44 -2.87
CA ARG A 21 -0.26 -5.36 -4.06
C ARG A 21 -1.28 -4.25 -3.89
N VAL A 22 -1.30 -3.31 -4.83
CA VAL A 22 -2.29 -2.24 -4.88
C VAL A 22 -3.09 -2.41 -6.17
N GLU A 23 -4.39 -2.47 -6.05
CA GLU A 23 -5.29 -2.72 -7.18
C GLU A 23 -6.57 -1.90 -7.08
N PRO A 24 -7.23 -1.60 -8.22
CA PRO A 24 -8.52 -0.95 -8.18
C PRO A 24 -9.54 -1.88 -7.52
N TRP A 25 -10.37 -1.30 -6.68
CA TRP A 25 -11.41 -2.05 -5.97
C TRP A 25 -12.71 -1.28 -6.02
N GLN A 26 -13.51 -1.52 -7.02
CA GLN A 26 -14.70 -0.74 -7.33
C GLN A 26 -14.35 0.71 -7.72
N LYS A 27 -15.35 1.53 -7.94
CA LYS A 27 -15.17 2.91 -8.41
C LYS A 27 -14.51 3.76 -7.33
N ASP A 28 -13.50 4.53 -7.73
CA ASP A 28 -12.80 5.48 -6.86
C ASP A 28 -12.21 4.86 -5.58
N SER A 29 -11.83 3.58 -5.64
CA SER A 29 -11.26 2.88 -4.49
C SER A 29 -10.04 2.06 -4.89
N LEU A 30 -9.12 1.92 -3.96
CA LEU A 30 -7.93 1.08 -4.10
C LEU A 30 -7.87 0.09 -2.93
N ARG A 31 -7.49 -1.13 -3.24
CA ARG A 31 -7.25 -2.16 -2.23
C ARG A 31 -5.75 -2.37 -2.10
N VAL A 32 -5.25 -2.29 -0.87
CA VAL A 32 -3.83 -2.51 -0.56
C VAL A 32 -3.73 -3.76 0.29
N ARG A 33 -2.88 -4.70 -0.13
CA ARG A 33 -2.57 -5.91 0.63
C ARG A 33 -1.08 -6.10 0.73
N GLY A 34 -0.60 -6.57 1.87
CA GLY A 34 0.80 -6.87 2.09
C GLY A 34 1.00 -8.26 2.66
N THR A 35 2.10 -8.90 2.30
CA THR A 35 2.47 -10.22 2.79
C THR A 35 3.99 -10.39 2.82
N LEU A 36 4.46 -11.32 3.64
CA LEU A 36 5.85 -11.79 3.60
C LEU A 36 6.03 -12.99 2.67
N LEU A 37 4.95 -13.46 2.05
CA LEU A 37 5.00 -14.51 1.05
C LEU A 37 5.27 -13.91 -0.33
N SER A 38 5.74 -14.73 -1.25
CA SER A 38 6.02 -14.28 -2.61
C SER A 38 4.77 -13.85 -3.36
N GLU A 39 3.63 -14.39 -2.98
CA GLU A 39 2.34 -14.06 -3.59
C GLU A 39 1.27 -13.86 -2.54
N ILE A 40 0.30 -13.03 -2.88
CA ILE A 40 -0.85 -12.75 -2.02
C ILE A 40 -1.94 -13.76 -2.36
N GLU A 41 -2.43 -14.45 -1.33
CA GLU A 41 -3.51 -15.42 -1.48
C GLU A 41 -4.79 -14.72 -1.95
N GLU A 42 -5.43 -15.30 -2.94
CA GLU A 42 -6.70 -14.81 -3.44
C GLU A 42 -7.86 -15.36 -2.59
N GLY A 43 -8.94 -14.59 -2.57
CA GLY A 43 -10.16 -14.96 -1.88
C GLY A 43 -10.27 -14.34 -0.49
N SER A 44 -11.42 -13.77 -0.24
CA SER A 44 -11.80 -13.28 1.08
C SER A 44 -13.31 -13.50 1.23
N ILE A 45 -13.69 -14.18 2.30
CA ILE A 45 -15.11 -14.39 2.59
C ILE A 45 -15.80 -13.13 3.09
N ALA A 46 -15.00 -12.11 3.44
CA ALA A 46 -15.52 -10.85 3.97
C ALA A 46 -15.80 -9.80 2.90
N LEU A 47 -15.32 -10.00 1.67
CA LEU A 47 -15.46 -9.04 0.59
C LEU A 47 -16.16 -9.65 -0.61
N LEU A 48 -16.99 -8.86 -1.26
CA LEU A 48 -17.56 -9.21 -2.54
C LEU A 48 -16.50 -9.13 -3.63
N ASP A 49 -16.64 -9.94 -4.68
CA ASP A 49 -15.75 -9.84 -5.84
C ASP A 49 -15.91 -8.47 -6.49
N PRO A 50 -14.81 -7.78 -6.80
CA PRO A 50 -14.90 -6.47 -7.45
C PRO A 50 -15.32 -6.62 -8.90
N GLU A 51 -16.01 -5.58 -9.40
CA GLU A 51 -16.21 -5.47 -10.84
C GLU A 51 -14.85 -5.25 -11.53
N PRO A 52 -14.66 -5.80 -12.74
CA PRO A 52 -13.44 -5.54 -13.50
C PRO A 52 -13.28 -4.03 -13.74
N MET A 53 -12.15 -3.49 -13.34
CA MET A 53 -11.83 -2.06 -13.52
C MET A 53 -10.41 -1.91 -14.01
N GLU A 54 -10.19 -0.90 -14.84
CA GLU A 54 -8.86 -0.54 -15.28
C GLU A 54 -8.30 0.57 -14.39
N ALA A 55 -7.06 0.41 -14.00
CA ALA A 55 -6.33 1.43 -13.27
C ALA A 55 -5.23 2.02 -14.15
N GLU A 56 -4.92 3.29 -13.93
CA GLU A 56 -3.79 3.94 -14.56
C GLU A 56 -2.56 3.72 -13.69
N ILE A 57 -1.60 2.93 -14.19
CA ILE A 57 -0.37 2.61 -13.47
C ILE A 57 0.81 3.22 -14.20
N GLU A 58 1.64 3.96 -13.47
CA GLU A 58 2.86 4.55 -13.99
C GLU A 58 4.06 4.13 -13.14
N LEU A 59 5.05 3.53 -13.77
CA LEU A 59 6.34 3.25 -13.16
C LEU A 59 7.24 4.46 -13.42
N VAL A 60 7.25 5.40 -12.48
CA VAL A 60 7.92 6.70 -12.67
C VAL A 60 9.43 6.53 -12.76
N ASP A 61 10.02 5.79 -11.82
CA ASP A 61 11.43 5.43 -11.81
C ASP A 61 11.64 4.19 -10.93
N GLU A 62 12.90 3.87 -10.62
CA GLU A 62 13.22 2.69 -9.79
C GLU A 62 12.66 2.78 -8.37
N LEU A 63 12.44 3.99 -7.87
CA LEU A 63 12.06 4.23 -6.48
C LEU A 63 10.62 4.71 -6.32
N LYS A 64 9.89 4.90 -7.43
CA LYS A 64 8.56 5.49 -7.35
C LYS A 64 7.63 4.94 -8.44
N ALA A 65 6.42 4.62 -8.05
CA ALA A 65 5.35 4.22 -8.94
C ALA A 65 4.01 4.78 -8.45
N THR A 66 3.05 4.92 -9.34
CA THR A 66 1.72 5.42 -9.00
C THR A 66 0.65 4.52 -9.60
N ILE A 67 -0.49 4.47 -8.92
CA ILE A 67 -1.70 3.81 -9.42
C ILE A 67 -2.89 4.72 -9.14
N LYS A 68 -3.72 4.92 -10.15
CA LYS A 68 -4.90 5.78 -10.06
C LYS A 68 -6.14 5.03 -10.50
N ASN A 69 -7.19 5.14 -9.70
CA ASN A 69 -8.51 4.62 -10.03
C ASN A 69 -9.56 5.70 -9.79
N GLY A 70 -10.01 6.33 -10.89
CA GLY A 70 -11.00 7.41 -10.80
C GLY A 70 -10.46 8.60 -10.01
N LYS A 71 -11.06 8.86 -8.85
CA LYS A 71 -10.75 10.05 -8.03
C LYS A 71 -9.66 9.79 -6.98
N ILE A 72 -9.14 8.58 -6.87
CA ILE A 72 -8.10 8.25 -5.89
C ILE A 72 -6.82 7.82 -6.58
N GLN A 73 -5.68 8.25 -6.04
CA GLN A 73 -4.36 7.87 -6.51
C GLN A 73 -3.50 7.46 -5.33
N ALA A 74 -2.76 6.38 -5.49
CA ALA A 74 -1.73 5.98 -4.54
C ALA A 74 -0.35 6.24 -5.15
N VAL A 75 0.52 6.85 -4.37
CA VAL A 75 1.93 7.05 -4.71
C VAL A 75 2.75 6.14 -3.81
N LEU A 76 3.45 5.20 -4.43
CA LEU A 76 4.33 4.26 -3.74
C LEU A 76 5.77 4.72 -4.00
N GLU A 77 6.51 5.00 -2.93
CA GLU A 77 7.89 5.45 -3.08
C GLU A 77 8.79 4.83 -2.03
N LEU A 78 10.02 4.54 -2.44
CA LEU A 78 11.07 4.14 -1.52
C LEU A 78 11.77 5.39 -1.02
N GLN A 79 11.72 5.59 0.29
CA GLN A 79 12.36 6.74 0.91
C GLN A 79 13.89 6.64 0.80
N PRO A 80 14.60 7.76 0.54
CA PRO A 80 16.05 7.74 0.33
C PRO A 80 16.82 7.13 1.50
N TRP A 81 16.34 7.34 2.72
CA TRP A 81 16.97 6.82 3.92
C TRP A 81 16.36 5.47 4.30
N GLY A 82 17.16 4.41 4.19
CA GLY A 82 16.75 3.06 4.53
C GLY A 82 15.94 2.34 3.44
N GLN A 83 15.64 3.01 2.35
CA GLN A 83 14.92 2.44 1.19
C GLN A 83 13.69 1.61 1.60
N LYS A 84 12.84 2.18 2.44
CA LYS A 84 11.59 1.56 2.86
C LYS A 84 10.40 2.18 2.15
N LEU A 85 9.42 1.34 1.83
CA LEU A 85 8.21 1.78 1.14
C LEU A 85 7.37 2.71 2.00
N ARG A 86 6.87 3.77 1.39
CA ARG A 86 5.86 4.67 1.93
C ARG A 86 4.77 4.86 0.90
N ILE A 87 3.52 4.70 1.31
CA ILE A 87 2.36 4.88 0.44
C ILE A 87 1.61 6.13 0.87
N THR A 88 1.30 6.99 -0.10
CA THR A 88 0.52 8.22 0.10
C THR A 88 -0.68 8.17 -0.83
N PHE A 89 -1.85 8.47 -0.30
CA PHE A 89 -3.10 8.52 -1.06
C PHE A 89 -3.52 9.95 -1.32
N LEU A 90 -3.81 10.25 -2.57
CA LEU A 90 -4.17 11.59 -3.04
C LEU A 90 -5.57 11.59 -3.66
N ASN A 91 -6.25 12.75 -3.57
CA ASN A 91 -7.47 12.96 -4.34
C ASN A 91 -7.13 13.42 -5.77
N GLN A 92 -8.15 13.66 -6.59
CA GLN A 92 -7.96 14.08 -7.98
C GLN A 92 -7.30 15.45 -8.13
N LYS A 93 -7.28 16.27 -7.07
CA LYS A 93 -6.61 17.57 -7.05
C LYS A 93 -5.15 17.48 -6.59
N GLY A 94 -4.68 16.29 -6.23
CA GLY A 94 -3.33 16.10 -5.70
C GLY A 94 -3.20 16.37 -4.21
N GLU A 95 -4.31 16.57 -3.49
CA GLU A 95 -4.29 16.78 -2.06
C GLU A 95 -4.16 15.43 -1.33
N VAL A 96 -3.36 15.39 -0.26
CA VAL A 96 -3.14 14.19 0.53
C VAL A 96 -4.39 13.84 1.33
N LEU A 97 -4.95 12.65 1.08
CA LEU A 97 -6.05 12.10 1.85
C LEU A 97 -5.56 11.31 3.07
N LEU A 98 -4.53 10.51 2.87
CA LEU A 98 -3.96 9.65 3.89
C LEU A 98 -2.51 9.36 3.50
N SER A 99 -1.61 9.37 4.47
CA SER A 99 -0.21 9.04 4.22
C SER A 99 0.30 8.11 5.31
N GLU A 100 1.05 7.08 4.89
CA GLU A 100 1.79 6.26 5.85
C GLU A 100 2.87 7.11 6.50
N ILE A 101 3.31 6.72 7.71
CA ILE A 101 4.36 7.45 8.41
C ILE A 101 5.68 7.38 7.64
N ALA A 102 6.51 8.39 7.81
CA ALA A 102 7.87 8.36 7.30
C ALA A 102 8.66 7.26 8.04
N ASN A 103 9.38 6.44 7.28
CA ASN A 103 10.22 5.39 7.85
C ASN A 103 11.55 5.94 8.33
N GLY A 104 12.09 5.35 9.39
CA GLY A 104 13.40 5.70 9.91
C GLY A 104 13.38 6.63 11.12
N GLY A 105 14.39 7.48 11.22
CA GLY A 105 14.60 8.34 12.37
C GLY A 105 15.23 7.63 13.56
N ALA A 106 15.39 8.33 14.67
CA ALA A 106 16.05 7.81 15.88
C ALA A 106 15.32 6.64 16.51
N LEU A 107 13.99 6.56 16.31
CA LEU A 107 13.17 5.47 16.85
C LEU A 107 13.02 4.29 15.86
N CYS A 108 13.66 4.34 14.71
CA CYS A 108 13.58 3.31 13.67
C CYS A 108 12.13 2.94 13.31
N LEU A 109 11.26 3.94 13.18
CA LEU A 109 9.86 3.72 12.85
C LEU A 109 9.71 3.13 11.46
N ARG A 110 8.73 2.25 11.31
CA ARG A 110 8.39 1.61 10.04
C ARG A 110 6.90 1.74 9.76
N ALA A 111 6.57 2.12 8.53
CA ALA A 111 5.18 2.16 8.09
C ALA A 111 4.56 0.77 8.09
N HIS A 112 5.33 -0.23 7.63
CA HIS A 112 4.92 -1.65 7.66
C HIS A 112 5.80 -2.39 8.65
N ASP A 113 5.19 -2.96 9.68
CA ASP A 113 5.89 -3.72 10.72
C ASP A 113 5.30 -5.13 10.80
N TYR A 114 6.11 -6.11 10.43
CA TYR A 114 5.72 -7.53 10.46
C TYR A 114 6.30 -8.19 11.69
N ARG A 115 5.47 -8.91 12.45
CA ARG A 115 5.90 -9.67 13.62
C ARG A 115 5.52 -11.14 13.46
N ALA A 116 6.49 -12.02 13.67
CA ALA A 116 6.24 -13.45 13.67
C ALA A 116 5.40 -13.84 14.89
N LEU A 117 4.44 -14.71 14.68
CA LEU A 117 3.61 -15.30 15.72
C LEU A 117 3.85 -16.81 15.76
N LYS A 118 3.40 -17.47 16.83
CA LYS A 118 3.46 -18.93 16.94
C LYS A 118 2.67 -19.59 15.80
N GLY A 119 3.16 -20.74 15.32
CA GLY A 119 2.46 -21.51 14.28
C GLY A 119 2.70 -21.04 12.85
N GLY A 120 3.75 -20.24 12.61
CA GLY A 120 4.11 -19.80 11.27
C GLY A 120 3.30 -18.61 10.75
N ALA A 121 2.39 -18.08 11.55
CA ALA A 121 1.65 -16.86 11.21
C ALA A 121 2.49 -15.62 11.51
N TYR A 122 2.05 -14.48 11.02
CA TYR A 122 2.65 -13.19 11.35
C TYR A 122 1.56 -12.12 11.49
N GLN A 123 1.91 -11.06 12.20
CA GLN A 123 1.07 -9.88 12.38
C GLN A 123 1.66 -8.73 11.56
N LEU A 124 0.85 -8.05 10.78
CA LEU A 124 1.22 -6.83 10.08
C LEU A 124 0.61 -5.63 10.78
N LYS A 125 1.44 -4.65 11.12
CA LYS A 125 1.00 -3.36 11.61
C LYS A 125 1.33 -2.30 10.57
N VAL A 126 0.32 -1.56 10.12
CA VAL A 126 0.50 -0.43 9.20
C VAL A 126 0.24 0.85 9.98
N SER A 127 1.15 1.81 9.89
CA SER A 127 1.07 3.07 10.62
C SER A 127 0.92 4.25 9.66
N PHE A 128 -0.03 5.14 9.97
CA PHE A 128 -0.34 6.31 9.17
C PHE A 128 -0.09 7.58 9.96
N ASP A 129 0.21 8.68 9.25
CA ASP A 129 0.24 10.00 9.83
C ASP A 129 -1.17 10.39 10.27
N SER A 130 -1.27 10.99 11.44
CA SER A 130 -2.54 11.43 12.01
C SER A 130 -2.68 12.95 11.88
N ASN A 131 -3.89 13.38 11.50
CA ASN A 131 -4.26 14.80 11.52
C ASN A 131 -5.00 15.07 12.84
N PRO A 132 -4.69 16.17 13.57
CA PRO A 132 -5.39 16.50 14.82
C PRO A 132 -6.90 16.60 14.70
N ASP A 133 -7.39 16.97 13.51
CA ASP A 133 -8.83 17.08 13.24
C ASP A 133 -9.45 15.78 12.74
N GLU A 134 -8.65 14.71 12.65
CA GLU A 134 -9.10 13.42 12.15
C GLU A 134 -10.07 12.75 13.11
N LYS A 135 -11.15 12.23 12.55
CA LYS A 135 -12.13 11.43 13.30
C LYS A 135 -12.18 10.05 12.67
N ILE A 136 -12.08 9.03 13.52
CA ILE A 136 -12.10 7.65 13.07
C ILE A 136 -13.46 7.06 13.45
N TYR A 137 -14.17 6.54 12.44
CA TYR A 137 -15.47 5.91 12.59
C TYR A 137 -15.38 4.44 12.21
N GLY A 138 -16.31 3.69 12.71
CA GLY A 138 -16.40 2.27 12.45
C GLY A 138 -15.90 1.45 13.61
N MET A 139 -16.66 0.47 13.97
CA MET A 139 -16.38 -0.40 15.09
C MET A 139 -16.27 -1.85 14.63
N GLY A 140 -15.82 -2.00 13.46
CA GLY A 140 -15.53 -3.27 12.81
C GLY A 140 -16.01 -4.53 13.50
#